data_b15dddb653ab2baf0ae64a860609ce4e
#
_entry.id   b15dddb653ab2baf0ae64a860609ce4e
#
_cell.length_a   1.000
_cell.length_b   1.000
_cell.length_c   1.000
_cell.angle_alpha   90.00
_cell.angle_beta   90.00
_cell.angle_gamma   90.00
#
_symmetry.space_group_name_H-M   'P 1'
#
loop_
_entity.id
_entity.type
_entity.pdbx_description
1 polymer ?
#
loop_
_entity_poly.entity_id
_entity_poly.type
_entity_poly.pdbx_seq_one_letter_code
_entity_poly.pdbx_strand_id
1 'polypeptide(L)'
;MSKLKLGMVGGGQGAFIGSVHRIASRIDDHYELVAGSLASNPEVAHASAKELGINENRSYSTYSEMAEKESKLENGIDVVAIVTPNHLHYPIAEAFIKKGIHVICDKPLTHNLEDAEKFYKCVKNSKALFALTHNYTGYPMVRQAREMCRNGTIGKLRVIQVEYAQDWLTLPIENEGQKQASWRTDPTKAGMGGSIGDIGSHAFNLADFITGAKLTELCADISSFVEGRKNDDNAHVLLRYENGVKGMLWSSQVAPGNENALKIRIYGDKGGLEWEQENPNYLRVDIFGEAKKIIRRAGNETMDVAGRVTRIPPGHPEGYLEGFANIYSDFAKQIQLLKNNQTIEEELLLVPSIEDGLKGVKFISTVVESGLGGSKWLKF
;
A
#
# COMPACT_ATOMS: atom_id res chain seq x y z
N MET A 1 22.25 2.08 -16.02
CA MET A 1 21.61 0.73 -16.08
C MET A 1 20.49 0.78 -17.09
N SER A 2 20.19 -0.30 -17.81
CA SER A 2 19.01 -0.36 -18.69
C SER A 2 17.74 -0.30 -17.86
N LYS A 3 16.70 0.39 -18.39
CA LYS A 3 15.38 0.43 -17.75
C LYS A 3 14.76 -0.97 -17.74
N LEU A 4 14.01 -1.26 -16.67
CA LEU A 4 13.18 -2.45 -16.59
C LEU A 4 11.93 -2.28 -17.47
N LYS A 5 11.57 -3.31 -18.22
CA LYS A 5 10.36 -3.33 -19.03
C LYS A 5 9.16 -3.63 -18.17
N LEU A 6 8.26 -2.66 -18.08
CA LEU A 6 7.05 -2.70 -17.27
C LEU A 6 5.87 -3.10 -18.14
N GLY A 7 5.10 -4.08 -17.67
CA GLY A 7 3.75 -4.34 -18.13
C GLY A 7 2.72 -3.79 -17.16
N MET A 8 1.47 -3.57 -17.60
CA MET A 8 0.39 -3.13 -16.72
C MET A 8 -0.89 -3.90 -16.99
N VAL A 9 -1.55 -4.37 -15.92
CA VAL A 9 -2.89 -4.99 -15.99
C VAL A 9 -3.89 -4.12 -15.23
N GLY A 10 -4.95 -3.70 -15.91
CA GLY A 10 -5.86 -2.67 -15.42
C GLY A 10 -5.31 -1.25 -15.67
N GLY A 11 -5.93 -0.27 -15.08
CA GLY A 11 -5.45 1.12 -15.11
C GLY A 11 -5.62 1.87 -16.44
N GLY A 12 -6.47 1.39 -17.36
CA GLY A 12 -6.83 2.07 -18.59
C GLY A 12 -7.71 3.29 -18.37
N GLN A 13 -8.38 3.74 -19.44
CA GLN A 13 -9.23 4.94 -19.43
C GLN A 13 -10.22 4.96 -18.27
N GLY A 14 -10.31 6.09 -17.57
CA GLY A 14 -11.19 6.30 -16.42
C GLY A 14 -10.74 5.62 -15.11
N ALA A 15 -9.53 5.05 -15.04
CA ALA A 15 -8.98 4.48 -13.82
C ALA A 15 -7.99 5.45 -13.16
N PHE A 16 -8.31 5.91 -11.94
CA PHE A 16 -7.46 6.84 -11.18
C PHE A 16 -6.08 6.25 -10.84
N ILE A 17 -6.05 5.08 -10.19
CA ILE A 17 -4.81 4.55 -9.63
C ILE A 17 -3.78 4.14 -10.70
N GLY A 18 -4.23 3.73 -11.88
CA GLY A 18 -3.33 3.39 -12.98
C GLY A 18 -2.46 4.56 -13.43
N SER A 19 -3.00 5.79 -13.44
CA SER A 19 -2.21 6.99 -13.76
C SER A 19 -1.16 7.28 -12.70
N VAL A 20 -1.48 7.09 -11.42
CA VAL A 20 -0.53 7.24 -10.30
C VAL A 20 0.65 6.29 -10.46
N HIS A 21 0.40 5.00 -10.70
CA HIS A 21 1.45 4.01 -10.91
C HIS A 21 2.33 4.34 -12.13
N ARG A 22 1.73 4.79 -13.24
CA ARG A 22 2.50 5.20 -14.43
C ARG A 22 3.37 6.43 -14.20
N ILE A 23 2.88 7.41 -13.43
CA ILE A 23 3.68 8.58 -13.08
C ILE A 23 4.82 8.15 -12.16
N ALA A 24 4.52 7.44 -11.09
CA ALA A 24 5.50 6.98 -10.10
C ALA A 24 6.61 6.14 -10.73
N SER A 25 6.28 5.21 -11.63
CA SER A 25 7.28 4.36 -12.31
C SER A 25 8.25 5.15 -13.20
N ARG A 26 7.88 6.36 -13.63
CA ARG A 26 8.71 7.22 -14.49
C ARG A 26 9.54 8.27 -13.74
N ILE A 27 9.17 8.62 -12.49
CA ILE A 27 9.81 9.71 -11.73
C ILE A 27 11.34 9.53 -11.66
N ASP A 28 11.80 8.31 -11.36
CA ASP A 28 13.23 8.01 -11.21
C ASP A 28 13.83 7.27 -12.42
N ASP A 29 13.10 7.20 -13.51
CA ASP A 29 13.52 6.65 -14.81
C ASP A 29 14.01 5.20 -14.81
N HIS A 30 13.54 4.39 -13.82
CA HIS A 30 13.90 2.98 -13.71
C HIS A 30 13.09 2.06 -14.63
N TYR A 31 11.93 2.50 -15.12
CA TYR A 31 10.99 1.67 -15.89
C TYR A 31 10.60 2.28 -17.23
N GLU A 32 10.28 1.39 -18.16
CA GLU A 32 9.65 1.71 -19.43
C GLU A 32 8.35 0.88 -19.57
N LEU A 33 7.19 1.55 -19.69
CA LEU A 33 5.91 0.89 -19.92
C LEU A 33 5.84 0.43 -21.39
N VAL A 34 5.84 -0.88 -21.62
CA VAL A 34 5.95 -1.47 -22.97
C VAL A 34 4.80 -2.39 -23.34
N ALA A 35 4.01 -2.88 -22.37
CA ALA A 35 2.95 -3.83 -22.61
C ALA A 35 1.75 -3.58 -21.69
N GLY A 36 0.53 -3.94 -22.12
CA GLY A 36 -0.65 -3.76 -21.28
C GLY A 36 -1.84 -4.64 -21.64
N SER A 37 -2.57 -5.06 -20.58
CA SER A 37 -3.95 -5.55 -20.63
C SER A 37 -4.79 -4.61 -19.76
N LEU A 38 -5.18 -3.45 -20.33
CA LEU A 38 -5.51 -2.24 -19.55
C LEU A 38 -6.99 -2.15 -19.15
N ALA A 39 -7.84 -3.02 -19.68
CA ALA A 39 -9.26 -3.11 -19.34
C ALA A 39 -9.80 -4.51 -19.65
N SER A 40 -10.94 -4.88 -19.04
CA SER A 40 -11.66 -6.14 -19.35
C SER A 40 -12.38 -6.10 -20.69
N ASN A 41 -12.74 -4.90 -21.18
CA ASN A 41 -13.27 -4.71 -22.53
C ASN A 41 -12.07 -4.56 -23.50
N PRO A 42 -11.93 -5.43 -24.53
CA PRO A 42 -10.80 -5.38 -25.45
C PRO A 42 -10.67 -4.07 -26.22
N GLU A 43 -11.77 -3.45 -26.64
CA GLU A 43 -11.76 -2.17 -27.38
C GLU A 43 -11.20 -1.05 -26.49
N VAL A 44 -11.65 -0.97 -25.24
CA VAL A 44 -11.14 -0.02 -24.25
C VAL A 44 -9.68 -0.31 -23.90
N ALA A 45 -9.28 -1.59 -23.83
CA ALA A 45 -7.90 -1.98 -23.58
C ALA A 45 -6.96 -1.50 -24.68
N HIS A 46 -7.33 -1.74 -25.95
CA HIS A 46 -6.54 -1.31 -27.11
C HIS A 46 -6.52 0.21 -27.27
N ALA A 47 -7.66 0.88 -27.06
CA ALA A 47 -7.72 2.35 -27.08
C ALA A 47 -6.81 2.97 -26.00
N SER A 48 -6.83 2.41 -24.78
CA SER A 48 -5.96 2.84 -23.69
C SER A 48 -4.46 2.60 -24.01
N ALA A 49 -4.13 1.47 -24.61
CA ALA A 49 -2.77 1.15 -25.01
C ALA A 49 -2.23 2.13 -26.07
N LYS A 50 -3.05 2.45 -27.07
CA LYS A 50 -2.72 3.44 -28.10
C LYS A 50 -2.49 4.83 -27.51
N GLU A 51 -3.34 5.27 -26.59
CA GLU A 51 -3.18 6.56 -25.88
C GLU A 51 -1.87 6.64 -25.10
N LEU A 52 -1.44 5.50 -24.51
CA LEU A 52 -0.20 5.40 -23.73
C LEU A 52 1.05 5.11 -24.58
N GLY A 53 0.92 5.04 -25.91
CA GLY A 53 2.04 4.78 -26.82
C GLY A 53 2.56 3.35 -26.77
N ILE A 54 1.78 2.39 -26.24
CA ILE A 54 2.13 0.97 -26.22
C ILE A 54 1.98 0.42 -27.65
N ASN A 55 2.99 -0.33 -28.10
CA ASN A 55 2.95 -0.96 -29.41
C ASN A 55 1.74 -1.90 -29.52
N GLU A 56 1.03 -1.87 -30.67
CA GLU A 56 -0.18 -2.63 -30.90
C GLU A 56 0.03 -4.15 -30.67
N ASN A 57 1.20 -4.69 -31.03
CA ASN A 57 1.56 -6.10 -30.83
C ASN A 57 1.78 -6.45 -29.34
N ARG A 58 1.83 -5.47 -28.45
CA ARG A 58 1.98 -5.62 -27.00
C ARG A 58 0.77 -5.09 -26.22
N SER A 59 -0.34 -4.85 -26.91
CA SER A 59 -1.65 -4.55 -26.36
C SER A 59 -2.51 -5.83 -26.34
N TYR A 60 -2.83 -6.30 -25.15
CA TYR A 60 -3.45 -7.60 -24.95
C TYR A 60 -4.90 -7.47 -24.48
N SER A 61 -5.76 -8.34 -24.98
CA SER A 61 -7.16 -8.41 -24.55
C SER A 61 -7.32 -9.05 -23.16
N THR A 62 -6.38 -9.92 -22.76
CA THR A 62 -6.41 -10.58 -21.45
C THR A 62 -5.03 -10.62 -20.81
N TYR A 63 -5.00 -10.61 -19.46
CA TYR A 63 -3.76 -10.75 -18.71
C TYR A 63 -3.08 -12.10 -18.90
N SER A 64 -3.87 -13.17 -19.13
CA SER A 64 -3.33 -14.51 -19.36
C SER A 64 -2.57 -14.59 -20.69
N GLU A 65 -3.13 -13.98 -21.74
CA GLU A 65 -2.46 -13.83 -23.04
C GLU A 65 -1.17 -13.03 -22.90
N MET A 66 -1.23 -11.90 -22.16
CA MET A 66 -0.07 -11.07 -21.90
C MET A 66 1.04 -11.84 -21.18
N ALA A 67 0.71 -12.55 -20.10
CA ALA A 67 1.68 -13.34 -19.35
C ALA A 67 2.34 -14.44 -20.22
N GLU A 68 1.55 -15.13 -21.02
CA GLU A 68 2.03 -16.20 -21.91
C GLU A 68 2.93 -15.67 -23.03
N LYS A 69 2.54 -14.58 -23.70
CA LYS A 69 3.32 -14.01 -24.81
C LYS A 69 4.57 -13.30 -24.32
N GLU A 70 4.46 -12.44 -23.30
CA GLU A 70 5.59 -11.68 -22.77
C GLU A 70 6.68 -12.56 -22.18
N SER A 71 6.33 -13.68 -21.55
CA SER A 71 7.32 -14.63 -21.01
C SER A 71 8.16 -15.34 -22.07
N LYS A 72 7.75 -15.31 -23.34
CA LYS A 72 8.44 -15.97 -24.47
C LYS A 72 9.27 -15.00 -25.30
N LEU A 73 9.09 -13.69 -25.12
CA LEU A 73 9.85 -12.69 -25.85
C LEU A 73 11.24 -12.52 -25.23
N GLU A 74 12.27 -12.45 -26.02
CA GLU A 74 13.64 -12.11 -25.58
C GLU A 74 13.67 -10.73 -24.89
N ASN A 75 12.86 -9.82 -25.40
CA ASN A 75 12.69 -8.47 -24.87
C ASN A 75 11.37 -8.30 -24.11
N GLY A 76 10.83 -9.36 -23.51
CA GLY A 76 9.59 -9.35 -22.73
C GLY A 76 9.67 -8.46 -21.49
N ILE A 77 8.54 -8.36 -20.76
CA ILE A 77 8.49 -7.55 -19.54
C ILE A 77 9.29 -8.21 -18.41
N ASP A 78 9.98 -7.39 -17.63
CA ASP A 78 10.66 -7.79 -16.40
C ASP A 78 9.70 -7.87 -15.21
N VAL A 79 8.71 -6.97 -15.22
CA VAL A 79 7.77 -6.76 -14.11
C VAL A 79 6.41 -6.33 -14.61
N VAL A 80 5.35 -6.74 -13.93
CA VAL A 80 3.98 -6.30 -14.18
C VAL A 80 3.44 -5.50 -13.00
N ALA A 81 2.78 -4.36 -13.27
CA ALA A 81 1.98 -3.60 -12.31
C ALA A 81 0.51 -4.05 -12.40
N ILE A 82 -0.07 -4.48 -11.29
CA ILE A 82 -1.46 -4.93 -11.18
C ILE A 82 -2.25 -3.84 -10.45
N VAL A 83 -3.19 -3.22 -11.15
CA VAL A 83 -4.00 -2.09 -10.68
C VAL A 83 -5.49 -2.30 -10.97
N THR A 84 -5.94 -3.50 -10.67
CA THR A 84 -7.31 -3.99 -10.87
C THR A 84 -8.12 -3.94 -9.56
N PRO A 85 -9.43 -4.23 -9.56
CA PRO A 85 -10.17 -4.49 -8.32
C PRO A 85 -9.60 -5.68 -7.53
N ASN A 86 -9.75 -5.65 -6.20
CA ASN A 86 -9.07 -6.53 -5.24
C ASN A 86 -9.20 -8.05 -5.53
N HIS A 87 -10.40 -8.51 -5.96
CA HIS A 87 -10.68 -9.92 -6.26
C HIS A 87 -9.86 -10.47 -7.45
N LEU A 88 -9.28 -9.60 -8.26
CA LEU A 88 -8.47 -9.97 -9.43
C LEU A 88 -6.96 -10.00 -9.13
N HIS A 89 -6.50 -9.48 -7.99
CA HIS A 89 -5.07 -9.37 -7.70
C HIS A 89 -4.36 -10.74 -7.74
N TYR A 90 -4.88 -11.73 -6.99
CA TYR A 90 -4.25 -13.05 -6.92
C TYR A 90 -4.23 -13.79 -8.27
N PRO A 91 -5.35 -13.99 -8.98
CA PRO A 91 -5.32 -14.75 -10.24
C PRO A 91 -4.44 -14.10 -11.31
N ILE A 92 -4.38 -12.77 -11.35
CA ILE A 92 -3.49 -12.06 -12.26
C ILE A 92 -2.03 -12.27 -11.85
N ALA A 93 -1.70 -12.00 -10.58
CA ALA A 93 -0.34 -12.14 -10.09
C ALA A 93 0.21 -13.58 -10.27
N GLU A 94 -0.62 -14.59 -9.99
CA GLU A 94 -0.26 -15.99 -10.17
C GLU A 94 0.15 -16.29 -11.61
N ALA A 95 -0.57 -15.74 -12.60
CA ALA A 95 -0.27 -15.96 -14.01
C ALA A 95 1.13 -15.45 -14.39
N PHE A 96 1.56 -14.30 -13.87
CA PHE A 96 2.89 -13.73 -14.13
C PHE A 96 3.99 -14.38 -13.30
N ILE A 97 3.74 -14.61 -12.01
CA ILE A 97 4.70 -15.25 -11.09
C ILE A 97 5.10 -16.64 -11.58
N LYS A 98 4.16 -17.46 -12.06
CA LYS A 98 4.41 -18.77 -12.65
C LYS A 98 5.29 -18.71 -13.89
N LYS A 99 5.39 -17.58 -14.54
CA LYS A 99 6.26 -17.31 -15.70
C LYS A 99 7.60 -16.66 -15.31
N GLY A 100 7.85 -16.45 -14.03
CA GLY A 100 9.06 -15.80 -13.53
C GLY A 100 9.08 -14.27 -13.67
N ILE A 101 7.96 -13.65 -14.00
CA ILE A 101 7.83 -12.19 -14.13
C ILE A 101 7.57 -11.61 -12.75
N HIS A 102 8.34 -10.59 -12.36
CA HIS A 102 8.19 -9.88 -11.08
C HIS A 102 6.87 -9.12 -11.03
N VAL A 103 6.33 -8.89 -9.82
CA VAL A 103 5.00 -8.29 -9.64
C VAL A 103 5.05 -7.10 -8.68
N ILE A 104 4.48 -5.96 -9.10
CA ILE A 104 4.04 -4.87 -8.24
C ILE A 104 2.51 -4.91 -8.22
N CYS A 105 1.90 -5.07 -7.05
CA CYS A 105 0.45 -5.18 -6.91
C CYS A 105 -0.10 -4.04 -6.06
N ASP A 106 -1.26 -3.49 -6.46
CA ASP A 106 -1.96 -2.54 -5.62
C ASP A 106 -2.55 -3.22 -4.37
N LYS A 107 -2.79 -2.45 -3.33
CA LYS A 107 -3.35 -2.92 -2.06
C LYS A 107 -4.91 -2.95 -2.10
N PRO A 108 -5.58 -3.69 -1.21
CA PRO A 108 -5.04 -4.76 -0.35
C PRO A 108 -4.57 -5.97 -1.18
N LEU A 109 -3.82 -6.87 -0.57
CA LEU A 109 -3.26 -8.03 -1.29
C LEU A 109 -4.33 -8.82 -2.06
N THR A 110 -5.45 -9.12 -1.38
CA THR A 110 -6.63 -9.81 -1.93
C THR A 110 -7.89 -9.33 -1.23
N HIS A 111 -9.05 -9.75 -1.73
CA HIS A 111 -10.36 -9.45 -1.14
C HIS A 111 -10.78 -10.41 -0.01
N ASN A 112 -10.07 -11.53 0.19
CA ASN A 112 -10.32 -12.53 1.24
C ASN A 112 -9.03 -13.20 1.71
N LEU A 113 -9.07 -13.84 2.89
CA LEU A 113 -7.88 -14.44 3.51
C LEU A 113 -7.43 -15.72 2.80
N GLU A 114 -8.35 -16.52 2.28
CA GLU A 114 -8.02 -17.78 1.58
C GLU A 114 -7.14 -17.51 0.34
N ASP A 115 -7.52 -16.52 -0.46
CA ASP A 115 -6.71 -16.13 -1.62
C ASP A 115 -5.39 -15.48 -1.22
N ALA A 116 -5.35 -14.74 -0.10
CA ALA A 116 -4.10 -14.19 0.43
C ALA A 116 -3.10 -15.29 0.83
N GLU A 117 -3.57 -16.36 1.47
CA GLU A 117 -2.74 -17.53 1.82
C GLU A 117 -2.24 -18.29 0.59
N LYS A 118 -3.08 -18.45 -0.44
CA LYS A 118 -2.68 -19.05 -1.71
C LYS A 118 -1.63 -18.19 -2.41
N PHE A 119 -1.86 -16.88 -2.43
CA PHE A 119 -0.94 -15.92 -3.04
C PHE A 119 0.41 -15.91 -2.32
N TYR A 120 0.40 -15.90 -0.99
CA TYR A 120 1.62 -16.03 -0.18
C TYR A 120 2.42 -17.28 -0.57
N LYS A 121 1.77 -18.44 -0.63
CA LYS A 121 2.42 -19.71 -1.05
C LYS A 121 2.95 -19.61 -2.47
N CYS A 122 2.23 -19.00 -3.39
CA CYS A 122 2.64 -18.82 -4.78
C CYS A 122 3.94 -18.01 -4.87
N VAL A 123 4.01 -16.85 -4.18
CA VAL A 123 5.22 -16.01 -4.16
C VAL A 123 6.40 -16.73 -3.50
N LYS A 124 6.19 -17.35 -2.33
CA LYS A 124 7.28 -18.05 -1.59
C LYS A 124 7.88 -19.23 -2.35
N ASN A 125 7.10 -19.85 -3.23
CA ASN A 125 7.57 -20.97 -4.07
C ASN A 125 8.13 -20.50 -5.42
N SER A 126 8.27 -19.20 -5.64
CA SER A 126 8.78 -18.60 -6.88
C SER A 126 10.12 -17.92 -6.66
N LYS A 127 10.85 -17.70 -7.77
CA LYS A 127 12.01 -16.79 -7.81
C LYS A 127 11.62 -15.35 -8.17
N ALA A 128 10.37 -15.13 -8.57
CA ALA A 128 9.89 -13.80 -8.88
C ALA A 128 9.77 -12.97 -7.59
N LEU A 129 10.24 -11.73 -7.63
CA LEU A 129 10.05 -10.76 -6.55
C LEU A 129 8.63 -10.21 -6.58
N PHE A 130 8.13 -9.83 -5.41
CA PHE A 130 6.80 -9.25 -5.22
C PHE A 130 6.89 -7.97 -4.37
N ALA A 131 6.16 -6.93 -4.78
CA ALA A 131 5.98 -5.69 -4.04
C ALA A 131 4.48 -5.36 -3.92
N LEU A 132 4.05 -4.91 -2.74
CA LEU A 132 2.70 -4.40 -2.48
C LEU A 132 2.75 -2.90 -2.30
N THR A 133 1.83 -2.13 -2.93
CA THR A 133 1.92 -0.67 -2.90
C THR A 133 1.24 -0.04 -1.69
N HIS A 134 1.67 -0.40 -0.48
CA HIS A 134 1.39 0.42 0.69
C HIS A 134 2.25 1.69 0.64
N ASN A 135 1.85 2.64 -0.20
CA ASN A 135 2.64 3.81 -0.60
C ASN A 135 3.12 4.70 0.54
N TYR A 136 2.41 4.72 1.67
CA TYR A 136 2.79 5.56 2.82
C TYR A 136 4.11 5.14 3.46
N THR A 137 4.55 3.88 3.30
CA THR A 137 5.87 3.42 3.72
C THR A 137 7.02 4.00 2.88
N GLY A 138 6.69 4.52 1.72
CA GLY A 138 7.64 5.19 0.83
C GLY A 138 7.97 6.64 1.22
N TYR A 139 7.22 7.26 2.12
CA TYR A 139 7.47 8.65 2.52
C TYR A 139 8.75 8.80 3.35
N PRO A 140 9.60 9.79 3.05
CA PRO A 140 10.86 9.99 3.79
C PRO A 140 10.68 10.12 5.30
N MET A 141 9.68 10.91 5.76
CA MET A 141 9.46 11.11 7.19
C MET A 141 8.85 9.89 7.90
N VAL A 142 8.17 8.99 7.18
CA VAL A 142 7.73 7.69 7.69
C VAL A 142 8.93 6.76 7.90
N ARG A 143 9.89 6.74 6.98
CA ARG A 143 11.16 6.01 7.14
C ARG A 143 12.02 6.59 8.26
N GLN A 144 12.03 7.92 8.41
CA GLN A 144 12.65 8.62 9.55
C GLN A 144 12.04 8.14 10.88
N ALA A 145 10.70 8.14 10.98
CA ALA A 145 9.98 7.70 12.18
C ALA A 145 10.28 6.23 12.52
N ARG A 146 10.32 5.34 11.51
CA ARG A 146 10.71 3.94 11.68
C ARG A 146 12.11 3.82 12.27
N GLU A 147 13.10 4.52 11.72
CA GLU A 147 14.47 4.47 12.21
C GLU A 147 14.57 5.00 13.65
N MET A 148 13.84 6.06 13.99
CA MET A 148 13.80 6.62 15.34
C MET A 148 13.13 5.66 16.35
N CYS A 149 12.17 4.86 15.94
CA CYS A 149 11.63 3.78 16.77
C CYS A 149 12.67 2.66 16.96
N ARG A 150 13.32 2.24 15.88
CA ARG A 150 14.29 1.14 15.85
C ARG A 150 15.54 1.42 16.71
N ASN A 151 16.06 2.63 16.61
CA ASN A 151 17.27 3.03 17.34
C ASN A 151 17.02 3.46 18.80
N GLY A 152 15.76 3.42 19.25
CA GLY A 152 15.38 3.71 20.63
C GLY A 152 15.33 5.20 20.99
N THR A 153 15.24 6.09 20.02
CA THR A 153 15.13 7.55 20.26
C THR A 153 13.97 7.88 21.22
N ILE A 154 12.82 7.24 21.05
CA ILE A 154 11.66 7.45 21.94
C ILE A 154 11.57 6.45 23.11
N GLY A 155 12.56 5.58 23.25
CA GLY A 155 12.62 4.56 24.29
C GLY A 155 11.73 3.35 24.01
N LYS A 156 11.27 2.66 25.09
CA LYS A 156 10.38 1.50 24.98
C LYS A 156 8.98 1.94 24.61
N LEU A 157 8.42 1.34 23.57
CA LEU A 157 7.07 1.64 23.11
C LEU A 157 6.01 1.38 24.20
N ARG A 158 5.02 2.26 24.29
CA ARG A 158 3.88 2.18 25.21
C ARG A 158 2.54 2.25 24.49
N VAL A 159 2.36 3.26 23.60
CA VAL A 159 1.07 3.53 22.95
C VAL A 159 1.28 3.86 21.47
N ILE A 160 0.42 3.28 20.64
CA ILE A 160 0.33 3.54 19.19
C ILE A 160 -1.10 3.99 18.87
N GLN A 161 -1.25 5.19 18.32
CA GLN A 161 -2.55 5.71 17.85
C GLN A 161 -2.44 6.02 16.37
N VAL A 162 -3.30 5.41 15.57
CA VAL A 162 -3.36 5.64 14.13
C VAL A 162 -4.80 5.88 13.70
N GLU A 163 -5.00 6.83 12.81
CA GLU A 163 -6.31 7.16 12.27
C GLU A 163 -6.22 7.42 10.77
N TYR A 164 -7.26 7.05 10.04
CA TYR A 164 -7.43 7.40 8.65
C TYR A 164 -8.89 7.75 8.40
N ALA A 165 -9.16 9.03 8.28
CA ALA A 165 -10.49 9.57 8.08
C ALA A 165 -10.63 10.25 6.72
N GLN A 166 -11.78 10.03 6.08
CA GLN A 166 -12.20 10.63 4.81
C GLN A 166 -13.70 10.92 4.88
N ASP A 167 -14.22 11.78 3.99
CA ASP A 167 -15.63 12.13 3.91
C ASP A 167 -16.32 11.78 2.59
N TRP A 168 -15.59 11.27 1.62
CA TRP A 168 -16.07 11.09 0.25
C TRP A 168 -17.22 10.08 0.07
N LEU A 169 -17.44 9.18 1.04
CA LEU A 169 -18.55 8.22 1.08
C LEU A 169 -19.66 8.61 2.07
N THR A 170 -19.72 9.87 2.52
CA THR A 170 -20.77 10.38 3.41
C THR A 170 -22.17 10.21 2.82
N LEU A 171 -22.30 10.32 1.50
CA LEU A 171 -23.53 10.09 0.76
C LEU A 171 -23.47 8.75 -0.01
N PRO A 172 -24.63 8.13 -0.35
CA PRO A 172 -24.69 6.86 -1.05
C PRO A 172 -24.40 7.00 -2.56
N ILE A 173 -23.24 7.60 -2.91
CA ILE A 173 -22.84 7.90 -4.30
C ILE A 173 -22.60 6.63 -5.15
N GLU A 174 -22.46 5.47 -4.52
CA GLU A 174 -22.47 4.17 -5.20
C GLU A 174 -23.76 3.94 -6.01
N ASN A 175 -24.89 4.49 -5.57
CA ASN A 175 -26.19 4.40 -6.22
C ASN A 175 -26.34 5.40 -7.38
N GLU A 176 -25.44 6.38 -7.47
CA GLU A 176 -25.42 7.42 -8.50
C GLU A 176 -24.49 7.08 -9.68
N GLY A 177 -23.95 5.85 -9.70
CA GLY A 177 -23.06 5.39 -10.78
C GLY A 177 -21.59 5.82 -10.61
N GLN A 178 -21.19 6.33 -9.44
CA GLN A 178 -19.79 6.62 -9.15
C GLN A 178 -18.97 5.32 -9.14
N LYS A 179 -18.14 5.14 -10.17
CA LYS A 179 -17.43 3.89 -10.46
C LYS A 179 -16.59 3.39 -9.29
N GLN A 180 -15.90 4.29 -8.57
CA GLN A 180 -15.00 3.90 -7.47
C GLN A 180 -15.77 3.48 -6.23
N ALA A 181 -16.91 4.12 -5.93
CA ALA A 181 -17.79 3.74 -4.85
C ALA A 181 -18.50 2.41 -5.14
N SER A 182 -19.02 2.22 -6.36
CA SER A 182 -19.81 1.04 -6.74
C SER A 182 -19.11 -0.30 -6.50
N TRP A 183 -17.77 -0.40 -6.73
CA TRP A 183 -17.09 -1.65 -6.47
C TRP A 183 -16.54 -1.75 -5.04
N ARG A 184 -16.22 -0.62 -4.37
CA ARG A 184 -15.72 -0.61 -2.99
C ARG A 184 -16.78 -0.96 -1.96
N THR A 185 -18.03 -0.59 -2.24
CA THR A 185 -19.17 -0.94 -1.37
C THR A 185 -19.80 -2.31 -1.69
N ASP A 186 -19.24 -3.03 -2.68
CA ASP A 186 -19.65 -4.39 -3.05
C ASP A 186 -18.72 -5.42 -2.39
N PRO A 187 -19.18 -6.17 -1.36
CA PRO A 187 -18.35 -7.16 -0.64
C PRO A 187 -17.76 -8.25 -1.55
N THR A 188 -18.42 -8.55 -2.68
CA THR A 188 -17.94 -9.59 -3.61
C THR A 188 -16.70 -9.16 -4.39
N LYS A 189 -16.44 -7.85 -4.48
CA LYS A 189 -15.32 -7.26 -5.22
C LYS A 189 -14.25 -6.68 -4.29
N ALA A 190 -14.69 -5.93 -3.28
CA ALA A 190 -13.81 -5.27 -2.33
C ALA A 190 -13.36 -6.18 -1.19
N GLY A 191 -14.17 -7.18 -0.84
CA GLY A 191 -14.04 -8.01 0.36
C GLY A 191 -14.96 -7.56 1.46
N MET A 192 -14.90 -8.22 2.62
CA MET A 192 -15.83 -8.02 3.74
C MET A 192 -15.64 -6.67 4.45
N GLY A 193 -14.47 -6.05 4.37
CA GLY A 193 -14.20 -4.74 4.97
C GLY A 193 -14.43 -3.60 3.98
N GLY A 194 -15.14 -2.56 4.40
CA GLY A 194 -15.32 -1.30 3.68
C GLY A 194 -14.22 -0.32 4.02
N SER A 195 -14.44 0.62 4.95
CA SER A 195 -13.42 1.58 5.39
C SER A 195 -12.20 0.88 5.98
N ILE A 196 -12.41 -0.19 6.76
CA ILE A 196 -11.29 -0.96 7.32
C ILE A 196 -10.46 -1.67 6.24
N GLY A 197 -11.09 -2.13 5.17
CA GLY A 197 -10.43 -2.77 4.02
C GLY A 197 -9.68 -1.79 3.14
N ASP A 198 -10.29 -0.66 2.82
CA ASP A 198 -9.72 0.34 1.90
C ASP A 198 -8.65 1.19 2.58
N ILE A 199 -8.97 1.85 3.69
CA ILE A 199 -8.08 2.82 4.36
C ILE A 199 -7.54 2.34 5.71
N GLY A 200 -8.29 1.55 6.47
CA GLY A 200 -7.81 0.97 7.72
C GLY A 200 -6.62 0.03 7.52
N SER A 201 -6.55 -0.67 6.39
CA SER A 201 -5.40 -1.49 5.98
C SER A 201 -4.11 -0.67 5.84
N HIS A 202 -4.19 0.55 5.32
CA HIS A 202 -3.07 1.49 5.28
C HIS A 202 -2.65 1.96 6.67
N ALA A 203 -3.62 2.31 7.53
CA ALA A 203 -3.36 2.73 8.90
C ALA A 203 -2.65 1.62 9.70
N PHE A 204 -3.14 0.38 9.58
CA PHE A 204 -2.49 -0.79 10.19
C PHE A 204 -1.07 -1.01 9.66
N ASN A 205 -0.88 -1.01 8.35
CA ASN A 205 0.43 -1.20 7.73
C ASN A 205 1.41 -0.09 8.14
N LEU A 206 0.97 1.17 8.21
CA LEU A 206 1.79 2.29 8.66
C LEU A 206 2.29 2.10 10.09
N ALA A 207 1.40 1.69 11.01
CA ALA A 207 1.74 1.42 12.41
C ALA A 207 2.72 0.24 12.54
N ASP A 208 2.45 -0.86 11.83
CA ASP A 208 3.32 -2.05 11.79
C ASP A 208 4.70 -1.71 11.20
N PHE A 209 4.74 -0.99 10.10
CA PHE A 209 5.98 -0.59 9.42
C PHE A 209 6.86 0.30 10.30
N ILE A 210 6.29 1.33 10.93
CA ILE A 210 7.08 2.27 11.74
C ILE A 210 7.58 1.60 13.02
N THR A 211 6.72 0.84 13.70
CA THR A 211 7.02 0.37 15.07
C THR A 211 7.63 -1.02 15.12
N GLY A 212 7.36 -1.87 14.13
CA GLY A 212 7.70 -3.29 14.17
C GLY A 212 7.04 -4.06 15.34
N ALA A 213 6.06 -3.45 16.02
CA ALA A 213 5.38 -4.05 17.14
C ALA A 213 4.47 -5.19 16.69
N LYS A 214 4.58 -6.37 17.31
CA LYS A 214 3.78 -7.53 16.91
C LYS A 214 2.41 -7.49 17.57
N LEU A 215 1.36 -7.35 16.76
CA LEU A 215 -0.03 -7.43 17.20
C LEU A 215 -0.34 -8.84 17.72
N THR A 216 -1.03 -8.94 18.85
CA THR A 216 -1.40 -10.21 19.50
C THR A 216 -2.91 -10.42 19.60
N GLU A 217 -3.63 -9.33 19.85
CA GLU A 217 -5.08 -9.35 20.02
C GLU A 217 -5.69 -8.03 19.54
N LEU A 218 -6.92 -8.09 19.06
CA LEU A 218 -7.71 -6.90 18.74
C LEU A 218 -9.17 -7.05 19.15
N CYS A 219 -9.83 -5.89 19.32
CA CYS A 219 -11.27 -5.78 19.56
C CYS A 219 -11.78 -4.62 18.71
N ALA A 220 -12.84 -4.84 17.94
CA ALA A 220 -13.34 -3.85 16.99
C ALA A 220 -14.83 -3.57 17.16
N ASP A 221 -15.21 -2.30 17.01
CA ASP A 221 -16.56 -1.81 16.81
C ASP A 221 -16.65 -1.25 15.40
N ILE A 222 -17.45 -1.91 14.54
CA ILE A 222 -17.66 -1.53 13.14
C ILE A 222 -19.08 -1.07 12.90
N SER A 223 -19.26 -0.07 12.05
CA SER A 223 -20.57 0.51 11.74
C SER A 223 -20.74 0.76 10.26
N SER A 224 -21.98 0.67 9.78
CA SER A 224 -22.42 1.17 8.48
C SER A 224 -23.46 2.26 8.74
N PHE A 225 -23.07 3.53 8.66
CA PHE A 225 -23.96 4.66 8.91
C PHE A 225 -24.82 5.00 7.70
N VAL A 226 -24.33 4.74 6.48
CA VAL A 226 -25.08 5.00 5.24
C VAL A 226 -26.05 3.83 5.00
N GLU A 227 -27.34 4.16 4.92
CA GLU A 227 -28.41 3.17 4.75
C GLU A 227 -28.22 2.28 3.50
N GLY A 228 -28.40 0.98 3.67
CA GLY A 228 -28.25 -0.03 2.61
C GLY A 228 -26.82 -0.47 2.32
N ARG A 229 -25.81 0.16 2.89
CA ARG A 229 -24.42 -0.22 2.74
C ARG A 229 -24.12 -1.51 3.50
N LYS A 230 -23.47 -2.47 2.85
CA LYS A 230 -23.21 -3.82 3.38
C LYS A 230 -21.90 -3.92 4.14
N ASN A 231 -20.92 -3.11 3.77
CA ASN A 231 -19.61 -3.05 4.41
C ASN A 231 -19.58 -1.91 5.43
N ASP A 232 -18.61 -1.96 6.34
CA ASP A 232 -18.35 -0.86 7.27
C ASP A 232 -17.97 0.41 6.52
N ASP A 233 -18.47 1.53 6.97
CA ASP A 233 -17.98 2.87 6.58
C ASP A 233 -17.25 3.57 7.71
N ASN A 234 -17.25 2.96 8.91
CA ASN A 234 -16.53 3.39 10.11
C ASN A 234 -16.11 2.20 10.96
N ALA A 235 -14.91 2.22 11.50
CA ALA A 235 -14.38 1.21 12.40
C ALA A 235 -13.49 1.81 13.49
N HIS A 236 -13.74 1.43 14.75
CA HIS A 236 -12.89 1.67 15.90
C HIS A 236 -12.26 0.36 16.36
N VAL A 237 -10.92 0.32 16.46
CA VAL A 237 -10.21 -0.91 16.80
C VAL A 237 -9.25 -0.66 17.96
N LEU A 238 -9.40 -1.44 19.03
CA LEU A 238 -8.45 -1.52 20.13
C LEU A 238 -7.42 -2.61 19.86
N LEU A 239 -6.15 -2.33 20.08
CA LEU A 239 -5.03 -3.19 19.71
C LEU A 239 -4.18 -3.52 20.92
N ARG A 240 -3.75 -4.79 21.04
CA ARG A 240 -2.78 -5.26 22.02
C ARG A 240 -1.60 -5.87 21.29
N TYR A 241 -0.43 -5.39 21.62
CA TYR A 241 0.83 -5.87 21.04
C TYR A 241 1.65 -6.64 22.09
N GLU A 242 2.67 -7.37 21.63
CA GLU A 242 3.65 -7.96 22.53
C GLU A 242 4.24 -6.91 23.47
N ASN A 243 4.82 -7.35 24.58
CA ASN A 243 5.47 -6.49 25.59
C ASN A 243 4.57 -5.43 26.24
N GLY A 244 3.24 -5.64 26.20
CA GLY A 244 2.27 -4.77 26.86
C GLY A 244 1.93 -3.48 26.16
N VAL A 245 2.46 -3.23 24.96
CA VAL A 245 2.11 -2.06 24.14
C VAL A 245 0.62 -2.08 23.79
N LYS A 246 -0.03 -0.92 23.88
CA LYS A 246 -1.45 -0.73 23.55
C LYS A 246 -1.59 0.16 22.31
N GLY A 247 -2.67 -0.06 21.55
CA GLY A 247 -2.94 0.80 20.42
C GLY A 247 -4.43 1.00 20.19
N MET A 248 -4.73 1.98 19.36
CA MET A 248 -6.04 2.18 18.76
C MET A 248 -5.88 2.58 17.29
N LEU A 249 -6.82 2.09 16.49
CA LEU A 249 -6.96 2.47 15.10
C LEU A 249 -8.39 2.94 14.86
N TRP A 250 -8.53 4.07 14.17
CA TRP A 250 -9.80 4.55 13.66
C TRP A 250 -9.71 4.68 12.14
N SER A 251 -10.72 4.12 11.43
CA SER A 251 -10.91 4.35 10.01
C SER A 251 -12.35 4.74 9.72
N SER A 252 -12.55 5.77 8.91
CA SER A 252 -13.88 6.25 8.53
C SER A 252 -13.86 6.84 7.13
N GLN A 253 -14.89 6.55 6.33
CA GLN A 253 -15.10 7.20 5.02
C GLN A 253 -16.34 8.09 5.03
N VAL A 254 -16.90 8.34 6.22
CA VAL A 254 -18.09 9.15 6.49
C VAL A 254 -17.84 10.21 7.57
N ALA A 255 -16.65 10.79 7.57
CA ALA A 255 -16.21 11.79 8.56
C ALA A 255 -16.05 13.16 7.90
N PRO A 256 -17.13 13.97 7.73
CA PRO A 256 -17.11 15.26 7.02
C PRO A 256 -16.02 16.21 7.52
N GLY A 257 -15.30 16.82 6.58
CA GLY A 257 -14.18 17.72 6.86
C GLY A 257 -12.81 17.05 6.86
N ASN A 258 -12.73 15.74 6.57
CA ASN A 258 -11.47 15.00 6.39
C ASN A 258 -11.35 14.59 4.92
N GLU A 259 -10.37 15.10 4.21
CA GLU A 259 -10.14 14.74 2.80
C GLU A 259 -9.36 13.45 2.69
N ASN A 260 -8.18 13.37 3.35
CA ASN A 260 -7.30 12.19 3.33
C ASN A 260 -6.44 12.10 4.62
N ALA A 261 -7.08 12.25 5.76
CA ALA A 261 -6.45 12.46 7.06
C ALA A 261 -5.89 11.16 7.68
N LEU A 262 -4.82 10.63 7.07
CA LEU A 262 -4.02 9.56 7.69
C LEU A 262 -3.02 10.19 8.66
N LYS A 263 -3.11 9.80 9.93
CA LYS A 263 -2.28 10.34 11.01
C LYS A 263 -1.84 9.24 11.96
N ILE A 264 -0.60 9.33 12.45
CA ILE A 264 -0.08 8.41 13.45
C ILE A 264 0.64 9.15 14.57
N ARG A 265 0.43 8.68 15.81
CA ARG A 265 1.12 9.11 17.03
C ARG A 265 1.67 7.89 17.75
N ILE A 266 2.93 7.93 18.09
CA ILE A 266 3.65 6.82 18.73
C ILE A 266 4.33 7.37 19.98
N TYR A 267 4.12 6.71 21.11
CA TYR A 267 4.67 7.12 22.41
C TYR A 267 5.49 5.99 23.04
N GLY A 268 6.70 6.32 23.40
CA GLY A 268 7.58 5.50 24.23
C GLY A 268 7.72 6.07 25.65
N ASP A 269 8.64 5.51 26.42
CA ASP A 269 8.93 5.97 27.78
C ASP A 269 9.88 7.18 27.85
N LYS A 270 10.52 7.54 26.71
CA LYS A 270 11.40 8.71 26.60
C LYS A 270 10.82 9.83 25.74
N GLY A 271 9.87 9.53 24.87
CA GLY A 271 9.31 10.54 23.96
C GLY A 271 8.22 10.01 23.07
N GLY A 272 7.82 10.83 22.09
CA GLY A 272 6.81 10.51 21.10
C GLY A 272 7.10 11.08 19.71
N LEU A 273 6.44 10.49 18.72
CA LEU A 273 6.49 10.88 17.32
C LEU A 273 5.06 11.13 16.82
N GLU A 274 4.90 12.13 15.95
CA GLU A 274 3.63 12.38 15.25
C GLU A 274 3.92 12.71 13.78
N TRP A 275 3.19 12.04 12.89
CA TRP A 275 3.23 12.29 11.45
C TRP A 275 1.82 12.28 10.87
N GLU A 276 1.60 13.13 9.85
CA GLU A 276 0.33 13.22 9.12
C GLU A 276 0.57 13.30 7.61
N GLN A 277 -0.28 12.64 6.84
CA GLN A 277 -0.14 12.46 5.42
C GLN A 277 -0.37 13.75 4.62
N GLU A 278 -1.29 14.61 5.04
CA GLU A 278 -1.58 15.88 4.36
C GLU A 278 -0.49 16.93 4.56
N ASN A 279 0.44 16.69 5.53
CA ASN A 279 1.63 17.50 5.75
C ASN A 279 2.90 16.62 5.85
N PRO A 280 3.21 15.80 4.83
CA PRO A 280 4.08 14.63 4.95
C PRO A 280 5.57 14.96 5.10
N ASN A 281 5.95 16.22 4.84
CA ASN A 281 7.35 16.64 4.84
C ASN A 281 7.90 16.97 6.24
N TYR A 282 7.07 16.81 7.27
CA TYR A 282 7.41 17.12 8.64
C TYR A 282 7.12 15.93 9.56
N LEU A 283 8.02 15.71 10.51
CA LEU A 283 7.87 14.75 11.60
C LEU A 283 8.03 15.49 12.92
N ARG A 284 6.99 15.49 13.72
CA ARG A 284 7.08 16.02 15.09
C ARG A 284 7.72 15.00 16.00
N VAL A 285 8.69 15.47 16.80
CA VAL A 285 9.47 14.65 17.75
C VAL A 285 9.48 15.38 19.10
N ASP A 286 8.91 14.74 20.12
CA ASP A 286 8.83 15.28 21.46
C ASP A 286 9.59 14.34 22.41
N ILE A 287 10.75 14.77 22.94
CA ILE A 287 11.48 14.05 23.97
C ILE A 287 11.08 14.60 25.33
N PHE A 288 10.79 13.71 26.29
CA PHE A 288 10.33 14.12 27.61
C PHE A 288 11.38 15.00 28.31
N GLY A 289 10.97 16.19 28.74
CA GLY A 289 11.85 17.18 29.37
C GLY A 289 12.61 18.09 28.41
N GLU A 290 12.46 17.91 27.09
CA GLU A 290 13.08 18.77 26.08
C GLU A 290 12.05 19.66 25.36
N ALA A 291 12.55 20.65 24.61
CA ALA A 291 11.71 21.44 23.71
C ALA A 291 11.19 20.58 22.54
N LYS A 292 9.96 20.85 22.12
CA LYS A 292 9.36 20.19 20.95
C LYS A 292 10.16 20.49 19.70
N LYS A 293 10.37 19.45 18.87
CA LYS A 293 11.11 19.55 17.61
C LYS A 293 10.22 19.15 16.44
N ILE A 294 10.49 19.77 15.29
CA ILE A 294 9.92 19.36 14.00
C ILE A 294 11.10 19.05 13.08
N ILE A 295 11.26 17.77 12.76
CA ILE A 295 12.22 17.32 11.74
C ILE A 295 11.53 17.50 10.38
N ARG A 296 12.21 18.18 9.47
CA ARG A 296 11.73 18.39 8.09
C ARG A 296 12.50 17.51 7.12
N ARG A 297 11.83 17.06 6.09
CA ARG A 297 12.45 16.33 4.97
C ARG A 297 13.62 17.15 4.39
N ALA A 298 14.72 16.47 4.09
CA ALA A 298 15.96 17.08 3.62
C ALA A 298 16.59 18.14 4.56
N GLY A 299 16.17 18.17 5.84
CA GLY A 299 16.82 19.01 6.86
C GLY A 299 18.08 18.35 7.43
N ASN A 300 18.83 19.10 8.25
CA ASN A 300 20.08 18.62 8.83
C ASN A 300 19.94 17.41 9.77
N GLU A 301 18.71 17.16 10.28
CA GLU A 301 18.41 16.03 11.18
C GLU A 301 17.81 14.81 10.43
N THR A 302 17.76 14.88 9.09
CA THR A 302 17.30 13.78 8.26
C THR A 302 18.33 12.65 8.27
N MET A 303 17.91 11.45 8.69
CA MET A 303 18.75 10.23 8.69
C MET A 303 18.90 9.69 7.26
N ASP A 304 19.95 8.90 7.01
CA ASP A 304 20.27 8.36 5.68
C ASP A 304 19.11 7.60 5.04
N VAL A 305 18.37 6.82 5.82
CA VAL A 305 17.21 6.04 5.36
C VAL A 305 16.09 6.92 4.78
N ALA A 306 15.94 8.13 5.26
CA ALA A 306 15.00 9.12 4.75
C ALA A 306 15.65 9.98 3.64
N GLY A 307 16.93 10.33 3.81
CA GLY A 307 17.69 11.13 2.85
C GLY A 307 17.79 10.47 1.47
N ARG A 308 18.06 9.16 1.43
CA ARG A 308 18.20 8.41 0.16
C ARG A 308 16.93 8.36 -0.71
N VAL A 309 15.76 8.61 -0.13
CA VAL A 309 14.46 8.64 -0.83
C VAL A 309 13.89 10.04 -0.94
N THR A 310 14.73 11.04 -0.74
CA THR A 310 14.43 12.47 -0.91
C THR A 310 15.07 12.96 -2.20
N ARG A 311 14.34 13.68 -3.05
CA ARG A 311 14.78 14.12 -4.38
C ARG A 311 15.14 15.59 -4.46
N ILE A 312 14.38 16.43 -3.77
CA ILE A 312 14.48 17.89 -3.90
C ILE A 312 14.80 18.55 -2.55
N PRO A 313 15.37 19.77 -2.56
CA PRO A 313 15.77 20.46 -1.33
C PRO A 313 14.61 20.72 -0.35
N PRO A 314 14.91 21.02 0.93
CA PRO A 314 13.88 21.37 1.91
C PRO A 314 13.09 22.60 1.46
N GLY A 315 11.80 22.66 1.83
CA GLY A 315 10.89 23.74 1.42
C GLY A 315 10.16 23.49 0.09
N HIS A 316 10.56 22.49 -0.69
CA HIS A 316 9.84 22.02 -1.88
C HIS A 316 9.10 20.75 -1.51
N PRO A 317 7.74 20.69 -1.60
CA PRO A 317 6.98 19.53 -1.15
C PRO A 317 7.25 18.27 -1.99
N GLU A 318 7.42 17.13 -1.32
CA GLU A 318 7.26 15.79 -1.88
C GLU A 318 6.07 15.11 -1.18
N GLY A 319 5.34 14.25 -1.89
CA GLY A 319 4.12 13.69 -1.34
C GLY A 319 3.71 12.34 -1.96
N TYR A 320 2.47 12.25 -2.39
CA TYR A 320 1.80 11.00 -2.76
C TYR A 320 2.49 10.26 -3.92
N LEU A 321 2.85 10.98 -4.97
CA LEU A 321 3.51 10.38 -6.15
C LEU A 321 4.93 9.92 -5.82
N GLU A 322 5.67 10.70 -5.05
CA GLU A 322 7.03 10.37 -4.62
C GLU A 322 7.05 9.19 -3.64
N GLY A 323 6.02 9.05 -2.79
CA GLY A 323 5.84 7.89 -1.93
C GLY A 323 5.71 6.59 -2.73
N PHE A 324 4.88 6.57 -3.78
CA PHE A 324 4.82 5.46 -4.74
C PHE A 324 6.14 5.27 -5.49
N ALA A 325 6.75 6.35 -5.97
CA ALA A 325 8.01 6.29 -6.71
C ALA A 325 9.14 5.65 -5.89
N ASN A 326 9.19 5.89 -4.58
CA ASN A 326 10.18 5.28 -3.70
C ASN A 326 10.03 3.76 -3.61
N ILE A 327 8.80 3.24 -3.62
CA ILE A 327 8.55 1.79 -3.69
C ILE A 327 9.01 1.25 -5.05
N TYR A 328 8.65 1.93 -6.15
CA TYR A 328 9.08 1.54 -7.49
C TYR A 328 10.60 1.54 -7.64
N SER A 329 11.28 2.58 -7.16
CA SER A 329 12.75 2.71 -7.24
C SER A 329 13.47 1.63 -6.44
N ASP A 330 13.03 1.37 -5.20
CA ASP A 330 13.62 0.33 -4.37
C ASP A 330 13.38 -1.06 -4.98
N PHE A 331 12.19 -1.31 -5.51
CA PHE A 331 11.89 -2.58 -6.16
C PHE A 331 12.68 -2.77 -7.47
N ALA A 332 12.88 -1.71 -8.25
CA ALA A 332 13.73 -1.77 -9.44
C ALA A 332 15.16 -2.18 -9.08
N LYS A 333 15.72 -1.58 -8.02
CA LYS A 333 17.06 -1.91 -7.54
C LYS A 333 17.14 -3.36 -7.05
N GLN A 334 16.13 -3.87 -6.33
CA GLN A 334 16.05 -5.30 -5.95
C GLN A 334 16.11 -6.21 -7.18
N ILE A 335 15.30 -5.93 -8.22
CA ILE A 335 15.29 -6.71 -9.47
C ILE A 335 16.66 -6.66 -10.16
N GLN A 336 17.28 -5.48 -10.23
CA GLN A 336 18.60 -5.32 -10.87
C GLN A 336 19.70 -6.07 -10.12
N LEU A 337 19.72 -6.02 -8.79
CA LEU A 337 20.66 -6.79 -7.96
C LEU A 337 20.46 -8.29 -8.17
N LEU A 338 19.20 -8.78 -8.17
CA LEU A 338 18.90 -10.18 -8.43
C LEU A 338 19.38 -10.62 -9.81
N LYS A 339 19.17 -9.84 -10.87
CA LYS A 339 19.65 -10.12 -12.22
C LYS A 339 21.18 -10.23 -12.31
N ASN A 340 21.87 -9.48 -11.45
CA ASN A 340 23.33 -9.49 -11.38
C ASN A 340 23.88 -10.52 -10.36
N ASN A 341 23.03 -11.40 -9.79
CA ASN A 341 23.37 -12.35 -8.72
C ASN A 341 24.01 -11.67 -7.49
N GLN A 342 23.56 -10.44 -7.16
CA GLN A 342 24.00 -9.68 -6.01
C GLN A 342 22.99 -9.80 -4.87
N THR A 343 23.48 -9.66 -3.63
CA THR A 343 22.63 -9.63 -2.44
C THR A 343 21.83 -8.32 -2.38
N ILE A 344 20.54 -8.41 -2.01
CA ILE A 344 19.70 -7.23 -1.80
C ILE A 344 20.08 -6.59 -0.47
N GLU A 345 20.37 -5.30 -0.50
CA GLU A 345 20.75 -4.50 0.66
C GLU A 345 19.53 -4.33 1.60
N GLU A 346 19.79 -4.31 2.94
CA GLU A 346 18.74 -4.23 3.96
C GLU A 346 17.81 -3.02 3.77
N GLU A 347 18.35 -1.88 3.39
CA GLU A 347 17.60 -0.65 3.17
C GLU A 347 16.62 -0.72 1.99
N LEU A 348 16.84 -1.61 1.03
CA LEU A 348 15.93 -1.88 -0.07
C LEU A 348 14.79 -2.82 0.32
N LEU A 349 14.93 -3.57 1.43
CA LEU A 349 13.88 -4.46 1.96
C LEU A 349 12.72 -3.70 2.64
N LEU A 350 12.73 -2.37 2.59
CA LEU A 350 11.62 -1.52 3.08
C LEU A 350 10.43 -1.45 2.10
N VAL A 351 10.48 -2.14 0.98
CA VAL A 351 9.34 -2.34 0.09
C VAL A 351 8.36 -3.30 0.75
N PRO A 352 7.06 -2.93 0.88
CA PRO A 352 6.07 -3.85 1.45
C PRO A 352 5.98 -5.16 0.68
N SER A 353 6.05 -6.25 1.42
CA SER A 353 6.20 -7.62 0.94
C SER A 353 4.88 -8.39 0.85
N ILE A 354 4.96 -9.63 0.43
CA ILE A 354 3.82 -10.56 0.47
C ILE A 354 3.40 -10.88 1.91
N GLU A 355 4.35 -10.88 2.86
CA GLU A 355 4.10 -11.04 4.28
C GLU A 355 3.26 -9.89 4.83
N ASP A 356 3.61 -8.66 4.48
CA ASP A 356 2.85 -7.47 4.88
C ASP A 356 1.43 -7.51 4.31
N GLY A 357 1.30 -7.96 3.06
CA GLY A 357 0.01 -8.14 2.41
C GLY A 357 -0.87 -9.19 3.09
N LEU A 358 -0.33 -10.37 3.39
CA LEU A 358 -1.04 -11.43 4.11
C LEU A 358 -1.47 -10.95 5.51
N LYS A 359 -0.56 -10.29 6.23
CA LYS A 359 -0.85 -9.70 7.55
C LYS A 359 -1.97 -8.67 7.47
N GLY A 360 -1.96 -7.80 6.44
CA GLY A 360 -3.00 -6.81 6.20
C GLY A 360 -4.38 -7.44 5.95
N VAL A 361 -4.47 -8.47 5.12
CA VAL A 361 -5.76 -9.17 4.87
C VAL A 361 -6.23 -9.92 6.10
N LYS A 362 -5.33 -10.56 6.86
CA LYS A 362 -5.66 -11.17 8.15
C LYS A 362 -6.22 -10.14 9.13
N PHE A 363 -5.60 -8.94 9.19
CA PHE A 363 -6.07 -7.84 10.04
C PHE A 363 -7.51 -7.44 9.68
N ILE A 364 -7.80 -7.21 8.39
CA ILE A 364 -9.15 -6.87 7.93
C ILE A 364 -10.16 -7.95 8.35
N SER A 365 -9.85 -9.22 8.09
CA SER A 365 -10.73 -10.35 8.43
C SER A 365 -11.00 -10.44 9.93
N THR A 366 -9.95 -10.27 10.75
CA THR A 366 -10.08 -10.35 12.22
C THR A 366 -10.88 -9.16 12.78
N VAL A 367 -10.72 -7.95 12.22
CA VAL A 367 -11.53 -6.78 12.60
C VAL A 367 -13.01 -7.01 12.30
N VAL A 368 -13.32 -7.47 11.10
CA VAL A 368 -14.72 -7.75 10.70
C VAL A 368 -15.32 -8.85 11.57
N GLU A 369 -14.58 -9.92 11.83
CA GLU A 369 -15.03 -11.01 12.71
C GLU A 369 -15.29 -10.51 14.14
N SER A 370 -14.40 -9.69 14.70
CA SER A 370 -14.57 -9.08 16.03
C SER A 370 -15.83 -8.22 16.09
N GLY A 371 -16.02 -7.31 15.11
CA GLY A 371 -17.16 -6.39 15.08
C GLY A 371 -18.49 -7.11 14.92
N LEU A 372 -18.59 -8.03 13.96
CA LEU A 372 -19.80 -8.86 13.76
C LEU A 372 -20.06 -9.81 14.93
N GLY A 373 -19.02 -10.19 15.67
CA GLY A 373 -19.10 -11.02 16.86
C GLY A 373 -19.50 -10.28 18.15
N GLY A 374 -19.89 -9.02 18.08
CA GLY A 374 -20.27 -8.18 19.22
C GLY A 374 -19.07 -7.60 19.97
N SER A 375 -18.10 -7.11 19.22
CA SER A 375 -16.87 -6.43 19.73
C SER A 375 -16.06 -7.32 20.69
N LYS A 376 -15.77 -8.54 20.26
CA LYS A 376 -15.00 -9.51 21.05
C LYS A 376 -13.51 -9.35 20.80
N TRP A 377 -12.70 -9.52 21.88
CA TRP A 377 -11.26 -9.67 21.73
C TRP A 377 -10.93 -10.97 20.99
N LEU A 378 -10.20 -10.86 19.89
CA LEU A 378 -9.74 -11.99 19.10
C LEU A 378 -8.21 -12.02 19.05
N LYS A 379 -7.64 -13.21 19.02
CA LYS A 379 -6.20 -13.41 18.80
C LYS A 379 -5.84 -13.10 17.34
N PHE A 380 -4.67 -12.53 17.19
CA PHE A 380 -4.14 -12.17 15.88
C PHE A 380 -2.92 -13.00 15.50
#